data_257f660a0d5630658cfdccd079396090
#
_entry.id   257f660a0d5630658cfdccd079396090
#
_cell.length_a   1.000
_cell.length_b   1.000
_cell.length_c   1.000
_cell.angle_alpha   90.00
_cell.angle_beta   90.00
_cell.angle_gamma   90.00
#
_symmetry.space_group_name_H-M   'P 1'
#
loop_
_entity.id
_entity.type
_entity.pdbx_description
1 polymer ?
#
loop_
_entity_poly.entity_id
_entity_poly.type
_entity_poly.pdbx_seq_one_letter_code
_entity_poly.pdbx_strand_id
1 'polypeptide(L)'
;TSMKKAQRQEDRMQRGAGILLSITSLPSPHGIGTIGREAYDFVDLLAEMKQSYWQVLPLGPTGYGDSPYQSFSAFAGNPYLINLDELVRQGLLTEEEAGSADGETGSLKISEAEAGTLEKPVDYGHLYQTRFQILRKAFVRFHTEKKEYRSFCDENREWLDDYVLYMVIKNRENGKPWYEWEEPLKQRKEKALQK
;
A
#
# COMPACT_ATOMS: atom_id res chain seq x y z
N THR A 1 22.53 11.42 36.06
CA THR A 1 23.38 10.46 35.29
C THR A 1 22.78 9.05 35.29
N SER A 2 22.01 8.66 36.31
CA SER A 2 21.38 7.33 36.43
C SER A 2 20.16 7.16 35.49
N MET A 3 19.30 8.16 35.35
CA MET A 3 18.14 8.13 34.43
C MET A 3 18.54 8.03 32.96
N LYS A 4 19.60 8.71 32.51
CA LYS A 4 20.12 8.59 31.14
C LYS A 4 20.76 7.21 30.84
N LYS A 5 21.20 6.48 31.87
CA LYS A 5 21.67 5.09 31.70
C LYS A 5 20.51 4.09 31.60
N ALA A 6 19.42 4.30 32.33
CA ALA A 6 18.23 3.46 32.24
C ALA A 6 17.57 3.60 30.87
N GLN A 7 17.36 4.84 30.38
CA GLN A 7 16.80 5.13 29.06
C GLN A 7 17.63 4.58 27.89
N ARG A 8 18.97 4.56 28.02
CA ARG A 8 19.87 3.92 27.04
C ARG A 8 19.86 2.39 27.06
N GLN A 9 19.29 1.77 28.09
CA GLN A 9 19.21 0.31 28.21
C GLN A 9 17.89 -0.21 27.62
N GLU A 10 16.84 0.61 27.56
CA GLU A 10 15.57 0.32 26.88
C GLU A 10 15.67 0.43 25.33
N ASP A 11 16.59 1.26 24.81
CA ASP A 11 16.83 1.43 23.37
C ASP A 11 17.77 0.36 22.75
N ARG A 12 18.23 -0.60 23.50
CA ARG A 12 18.99 -1.73 22.92
C ARG A 12 18.02 -2.73 22.33
N MET A 13 18.03 -2.86 21.00
CA MET A 13 17.35 -3.97 20.32
C MET A 13 17.69 -5.28 21.03
N GLN A 14 16.69 -5.90 21.63
CA GLN A 14 16.86 -7.20 22.25
C GLN A 14 17.10 -8.24 21.15
N ARG A 15 18.00 -9.19 21.42
CA ARG A 15 18.22 -10.30 20.52
C ARG A 15 16.93 -11.14 20.44
N GLY A 16 16.39 -11.31 19.26
CA GLY A 16 15.18 -12.09 19.01
C GLY A 16 15.24 -12.78 17.66
N ALA A 17 14.35 -13.72 17.45
CA ALA A 17 14.11 -14.34 16.15
C ALA A 17 12.92 -13.65 15.47
N GLY A 18 12.89 -13.70 14.14
CA GLY A 18 11.80 -13.15 13.35
C GLY A 18 11.71 -13.80 11.97
N ILE A 19 10.65 -13.47 11.26
CA ILE A 19 10.40 -13.97 9.91
C ILE A 19 10.44 -12.78 8.94
N LEU A 20 11.12 -12.95 7.81
CA LEU A 20 11.04 -12.05 6.68
C LEU A 20 9.95 -12.57 5.74
N LEU A 21 8.89 -11.79 5.56
CA LEU A 21 7.83 -12.08 4.60
C LEU A 21 7.24 -10.76 4.11
N SER A 22 7.17 -10.58 2.78
CA SER A 22 6.48 -9.42 2.21
C SER A 22 4.98 -9.49 2.49
N ILE A 23 4.34 -8.37 2.82
CA ILE A 23 2.88 -8.28 2.94
C ILE A 23 2.22 -8.73 1.64
N THR A 24 2.80 -8.40 0.49
CA THR A 24 2.28 -8.78 -0.83
C THR A 24 2.26 -10.29 -1.07
N SER A 25 3.01 -11.07 -0.28
CA SER A 25 3.06 -12.54 -0.34
C SER A 25 2.05 -13.23 0.58
N LEU A 26 1.31 -12.46 1.39
CA LEU A 26 0.22 -13.03 2.18
C LEU A 26 -0.91 -13.51 1.26
N PRO A 27 -1.64 -14.57 1.62
CA PRO A 27 -2.82 -15.00 0.86
C PRO A 27 -3.85 -13.87 0.83
N SER A 28 -4.55 -13.73 -0.29
CA SER A 28 -5.61 -12.73 -0.44
C SER A 28 -6.53 -13.14 -1.58
N PRO A 29 -7.84 -12.93 -1.46
CA PRO A 29 -8.78 -13.16 -2.54
C PRO A 29 -8.63 -12.17 -3.70
N HIS A 30 -7.86 -11.09 -3.52
CA HIS A 30 -7.77 -9.97 -4.47
C HIS A 30 -6.41 -9.90 -5.21
N GLY A 31 -5.77 -11.05 -5.41
CA GLY A 31 -4.58 -11.20 -6.29
C GLY A 31 -3.27 -10.69 -5.71
N ILE A 32 -3.27 -10.06 -4.53
CA ILE A 32 -2.08 -9.57 -3.83
C ILE A 32 -2.36 -9.49 -2.33
N GLY A 33 -1.39 -9.86 -1.51
CA GLY A 33 -1.49 -9.69 -0.05
C GLY A 33 -1.64 -8.21 0.34
N THR A 34 -2.47 -7.97 1.34
CA THR A 34 -2.84 -6.61 1.80
C THR A 34 -2.70 -6.49 3.31
N ILE A 35 -2.79 -5.26 3.83
CA ILE A 35 -2.90 -4.99 5.28
C ILE A 35 -4.36 -5.22 5.70
N GLY A 36 -4.75 -6.49 5.70
CA GLY A 36 -6.08 -6.96 6.05
C GLY A 36 -6.02 -8.05 7.12
N ARG A 37 -7.08 -8.86 7.17
CA ARG A 37 -7.23 -9.92 8.17
C ARG A 37 -6.04 -10.89 8.15
N GLU A 38 -5.58 -11.29 6.97
CA GLU A 38 -4.48 -12.24 6.80
C GLU A 38 -3.17 -11.72 7.40
N ALA A 39 -2.97 -10.38 7.36
CA ALA A 39 -1.82 -9.76 8.00
C ALA A 39 -1.93 -9.80 9.54
N TYR A 40 -3.12 -9.60 10.09
CA TYR A 40 -3.36 -9.73 11.53
C TYR A 40 -3.22 -11.18 11.98
N ASP A 41 -3.83 -12.13 11.27
CA ASP A 41 -3.73 -13.56 11.55
C ASP A 41 -2.25 -14.02 11.50
N PHE A 42 -1.46 -13.47 10.58
CA PHE A 42 -0.02 -13.75 10.52
C PHE A 42 0.74 -13.18 11.73
N VAL A 43 0.40 -12.00 12.22
CA VAL A 43 0.98 -11.43 13.46
C VAL A 43 0.65 -12.33 14.66
N ASP A 44 -0.59 -12.80 14.75
CA ASP A 44 -1.00 -13.71 15.84
C ASP A 44 -0.24 -15.03 15.76
N LEU A 45 -0.08 -15.61 14.57
CA LEU A 45 0.74 -16.80 14.35
C LEU A 45 2.21 -16.57 14.76
N LEU A 46 2.79 -15.42 14.44
CA LEU A 46 4.16 -15.07 14.86
C LEU A 46 4.27 -15.02 16.38
N ALA A 47 3.26 -14.46 17.06
CA ALA A 47 3.22 -14.39 18.52
C ALA A 47 3.13 -15.81 19.14
N GLU A 48 2.30 -16.68 18.60
CA GLU A 48 2.19 -18.10 19.01
C GLU A 48 3.52 -18.85 18.82
N MET A 49 4.21 -18.59 17.70
CA MET A 49 5.54 -19.14 17.40
C MET A 49 6.67 -18.47 18.20
N LYS A 50 6.34 -17.54 19.11
CA LYS A 50 7.30 -16.78 19.91
C LYS A 50 8.34 -16.03 19.08
N GLN A 51 7.95 -15.57 17.88
CA GLN A 51 8.76 -14.68 17.08
C GLN A 51 8.61 -13.24 17.59
N SER A 52 9.73 -12.49 17.61
CA SER A 52 9.76 -11.12 18.10
C SER A 52 9.67 -10.08 17.00
N TYR A 53 9.94 -10.47 15.76
CA TYR A 53 10.03 -9.56 14.62
C TYR A 53 9.35 -10.11 13.38
N TRP A 54 8.63 -9.25 12.70
CA TRP A 54 8.23 -9.45 11.31
C TRP A 54 8.99 -8.44 10.44
N GLN A 55 9.90 -8.92 9.62
CA GLN A 55 10.59 -8.09 8.65
C GLN A 55 9.79 -8.08 7.34
N VAL A 56 9.38 -6.88 6.92
CA VAL A 56 8.67 -6.65 5.66
C VAL A 56 9.61 -5.99 4.64
N LEU A 57 9.25 -6.06 3.36
CA LEU A 57 9.86 -5.26 2.32
C LEU A 57 9.35 -3.81 2.38
N PRO A 58 10.02 -2.84 1.73
CA PRO A 58 9.55 -1.45 1.71
C PRO A 58 8.08 -1.34 1.30
N LEU A 59 7.32 -0.53 2.04
CA LEU A 59 5.87 -0.38 1.89
C LEU A 59 5.46 0.80 1.00
N GLY A 60 6.43 1.45 0.34
CA GLY A 60 6.20 2.58 -0.54
C GLY A 60 5.54 2.19 -1.87
N PRO A 61 4.96 3.16 -2.60
CA PRO A 61 4.37 2.92 -3.91
C PRO A 61 5.43 2.46 -4.89
N THR A 62 5.10 1.42 -5.67
CA THR A 62 6.01 0.85 -6.67
C THR A 62 5.85 1.56 -8.01
N GLY A 63 6.93 1.58 -8.80
CA GLY A 63 6.94 2.03 -10.18
C GLY A 63 6.78 0.89 -11.19
N TYR A 64 7.13 1.16 -12.44
CA TYR A 64 7.20 0.14 -13.48
C TYR A 64 8.27 -0.91 -13.11
N GLY A 65 7.88 -2.19 -13.14
CA GLY A 65 8.75 -3.31 -12.72
C GLY A 65 8.54 -3.74 -11.28
N ASP A 66 7.61 -3.11 -10.55
CA ASP A 66 7.04 -3.55 -9.27
C ASP A 66 8.04 -3.80 -8.13
N SER A 67 9.27 -3.28 -8.28
CA SER A 67 10.29 -3.39 -7.25
C SER A 67 9.94 -2.52 -6.04
N PRO A 68 9.84 -3.09 -4.83
CA PRO A 68 9.57 -2.32 -3.61
C PRO A 68 10.70 -1.34 -3.27
N TYR A 69 11.87 -1.51 -3.88
CA TYR A 69 13.03 -0.63 -3.67
C TYR A 69 13.07 0.57 -4.63
N GLN A 70 12.14 0.66 -5.58
CA GLN A 70 12.04 1.77 -6.55
C GLN A 70 10.76 2.57 -6.29
N SER A 71 10.67 3.17 -5.11
CA SER A 71 9.51 3.96 -4.71
C SER A 71 9.63 5.42 -5.16
N PHE A 72 8.48 6.03 -5.48
CA PHE A 72 8.38 7.46 -5.76
C PHE A 72 8.36 8.33 -4.51
N SER A 73 8.16 7.73 -3.34
CA SER A 73 8.09 8.43 -2.06
C SER A 73 8.65 7.56 -0.94
N ALA A 74 9.34 8.19 -0.01
CA ALA A 74 9.77 7.56 1.23
C ALA A 74 8.67 7.58 2.32
N PHE A 75 7.59 8.34 2.11
CA PHE A 75 6.52 8.55 3.10
C PHE A 75 5.19 7.91 2.71
N ALA A 76 4.85 7.92 1.42
CA ALA A 76 3.57 7.39 0.95
C ALA A 76 3.55 5.86 1.01
N GLY A 77 2.43 5.31 1.45
CA GLY A 77 2.17 3.87 1.40
C GLY A 77 1.78 3.39 0.00
N ASN A 78 2.02 2.11 -0.27
CA ASN A 78 1.64 1.47 -1.52
C ASN A 78 0.11 1.25 -1.56
N PRO A 79 -0.61 1.83 -2.54
CA PRO A 79 -2.06 1.64 -2.67
C PRO A 79 -2.48 0.17 -2.87
N TYR A 80 -1.60 -0.68 -3.37
CA TYR A 80 -1.88 -2.12 -3.51
C TYR A 80 -2.08 -2.83 -2.16
N LEU A 81 -1.53 -2.28 -1.07
CA LEU A 81 -1.67 -2.83 0.28
C LEU A 81 -3.00 -2.48 0.95
N ILE A 82 -3.83 -1.63 0.34
CA ILE A 82 -5.18 -1.32 0.84
C ILE A 82 -6.05 -2.56 0.67
N ASN A 83 -6.62 -3.04 1.79
CA ASN A 83 -7.51 -4.19 1.80
C ASN A 83 -8.90 -3.82 1.27
N LEU A 84 -9.39 -4.54 0.26
CA LEU A 84 -10.68 -4.24 -0.37
C LEU A 84 -11.85 -4.71 0.49
N ASP A 85 -11.71 -5.82 1.23
CA ASP A 85 -12.76 -6.30 2.14
C ASP A 85 -13.01 -5.30 3.27
N GLU A 86 -11.96 -4.62 3.73
CA GLU A 86 -12.09 -3.54 4.70
C GLU A 86 -12.87 -2.35 4.11
N LEU A 87 -12.67 -2.02 2.84
CA LEU A 87 -13.44 -0.98 2.17
C LEU A 87 -14.91 -1.39 1.98
N VAL A 88 -15.19 -2.67 1.75
CA VAL A 88 -16.55 -3.22 1.74
C VAL A 88 -17.18 -3.09 3.11
N ARG A 89 -16.47 -3.49 4.17
CA ARG A 89 -16.96 -3.39 5.56
C ARG A 89 -17.26 -1.95 5.97
N GLN A 90 -16.52 -1.00 5.44
CA GLN A 90 -16.75 0.43 5.66
C GLN A 90 -17.87 1.02 4.76
N GLY A 91 -18.47 0.24 3.87
CA GLY A 91 -19.51 0.69 2.93
C GLY A 91 -18.97 1.56 1.79
N LEU A 92 -17.67 1.56 1.56
CA LEU A 92 -17.01 2.30 0.48
C LEU A 92 -16.98 1.52 -0.84
N LEU A 93 -17.10 0.19 -0.79
CA LEU A 93 -17.25 -0.70 -1.94
C LEU A 93 -18.39 -1.69 -1.69
N THR A 94 -18.91 -2.26 -2.76
CA THR A 94 -19.73 -3.48 -2.70
C THR A 94 -18.85 -4.71 -2.85
N GLU A 95 -19.33 -5.89 -2.43
CA GLU A 95 -18.63 -7.17 -2.63
C GLU A 95 -18.35 -7.43 -4.12
N GLU A 96 -19.32 -7.10 -5.00
CA GLU A 96 -19.17 -7.24 -6.45
C GLU A 96 -18.05 -6.34 -6.99
N GLU A 97 -17.96 -5.11 -6.51
CA GLU A 97 -16.90 -4.17 -6.91
C GLU A 97 -15.52 -4.61 -6.42
N ALA A 98 -15.42 -5.16 -5.23
CA ALA A 98 -14.19 -5.73 -4.71
C ALA A 98 -13.80 -6.99 -5.48
N GLY A 99 -14.75 -7.89 -5.76
CA GLY A 99 -14.53 -9.10 -6.54
C GLY A 99 -14.14 -8.86 -8.00
N SER A 100 -14.47 -7.69 -8.55
CA SER A 100 -14.01 -7.30 -9.91
C SER A 100 -12.48 -7.09 -10.00
N ALA A 101 -11.77 -7.09 -8.85
CA ALA A 101 -10.32 -7.10 -8.80
C ALA A 101 -9.70 -8.43 -9.25
N ASP A 102 -10.49 -9.52 -9.23
CA ASP A 102 -9.95 -10.87 -9.31
C ASP A 102 -9.64 -11.32 -10.75
N GLY A 103 -10.06 -10.57 -11.78
CA GLY A 103 -9.89 -10.95 -13.18
C GLY A 103 -10.54 -12.30 -13.48
N GLU A 104 -10.17 -12.92 -14.61
CA GLU A 104 -10.54 -14.30 -14.95
C GLU A 104 -9.93 -15.37 -14.03
N THR A 105 -9.02 -14.97 -13.15
CA THR A 105 -8.45 -15.79 -12.08
C THR A 105 -9.32 -15.74 -10.83
N GLY A 106 -10.64 -15.96 -11.03
CA GLY A 106 -11.63 -15.91 -9.97
C GLY A 106 -11.17 -16.55 -8.68
N SER A 107 -11.54 -15.86 -7.60
CA SER A 107 -11.59 -16.36 -6.23
C SER A 107 -10.86 -17.69 -6.02
N LEU A 108 -9.60 -17.63 -5.61
CA LEU A 108 -8.94 -18.79 -5.04
C LEU A 108 -9.74 -19.18 -3.78
N LYS A 109 -10.86 -19.87 -3.98
CA LYS A 109 -11.36 -20.77 -2.94
C LYS A 109 -10.28 -21.83 -2.83
N ILE A 110 -9.35 -21.61 -1.91
CA ILE A 110 -8.36 -22.61 -1.55
C ILE A 110 -9.17 -23.78 -1.00
N SER A 111 -9.46 -24.76 -1.86
CA SER A 111 -9.89 -26.06 -1.37
C SER A 111 -8.68 -26.62 -0.61
N GLU A 112 -8.92 -27.24 0.55
CA GLU A 112 -7.86 -27.87 1.37
C GLU A 112 -6.97 -28.83 0.54
N ALA A 113 -7.45 -29.30 -0.59
CA ALA A 113 -6.70 -30.15 -1.54
C ALA A 113 -5.66 -29.39 -2.39
N GLU A 114 -5.78 -28.07 -2.53
CA GLU A 114 -4.89 -27.23 -3.35
C GLU A 114 -3.88 -26.41 -2.53
N ALA A 115 -3.88 -26.56 -1.22
CA ALA A 115 -2.93 -25.91 -0.32
C ALA A 115 -1.44 -26.23 -0.61
N GLY A 116 -1.17 -27.18 -1.49
CA GLY A 116 0.18 -27.54 -1.97
C GLY A 116 0.62 -26.91 -3.29
N THR A 117 -0.25 -26.14 -3.98
CA THR A 117 0.06 -25.55 -5.29
C THR A 117 -0.11 -24.03 -5.28
N LEU A 118 0.48 -23.38 -4.31
CA LEU A 118 0.49 -21.93 -4.10
C LEU A 118 1.49 -21.21 -5.05
N GLU A 119 1.39 -21.40 -6.37
CA GLU A 119 2.35 -20.79 -7.29
C GLU A 119 1.68 -20.03 -8.43
N LYS A 120 0.78 -19.11 -8.12
CA LYS A 120 0.52 -18.04 -9.09
C LYS A 120 1.23 -16.78 -8.60
N PRO A 121 2.24 -16.29 -9.34
CA PRO A 121 2.85 -15.01 -9.03
C PRO A 121 1.80 -13.91 -9.10
N VAL A 122 2.01 -12.83 -8.32
CA VAL A 122 1.16 -11.64 -8.38
C VAL A 122 1.17 -11.08 -9.80
N ASP A 123 0.01 -10.93 -10.41
CA ASP A 123 -0.13 -10.27 -11.72
C ASP A 123 -0.23 -8.76 -11.54
N TYR A 124 0.92 -8.12 -11.48
CA TYR A 124 1.00 -6.67 -11.35
C TYR A 124 0.44 -5.92 -12.56
N GLY A 125 0.50 -6.50 -13.76
CA GLY A 125 -0.10 -5.91 -14.95
C GLY A 125 -1.61 -5.77 -14.81
N HIS A 126 -2.28 -6.82 -14.33
CA HIS A 126 -3.71 -6.79 -14.02
C HIS A 126 -4.03 -5.82 -12.88
N LEU A 127 -3.26 -5.86 -11.80
CA LEU A 127 -3.43 -4.93 -10.66
C LEU A 127 -3.30 -3.46 -11.08
N TYR A 128 -2.35 -3.15 -11.95
CA TYR A 128 -2.16 -1.79 -12.47
C TYR A 128 -3.40 -1.29 -13.23
N GLN A 129 -4.04 -2.17 -13.99
CA GLN A 129 -5.23 -1.82 -14.76
C GLN A 129 -6.49 -1.71 -13.90
N THR A 130 -6.66 -2.54 -12.88
CA THR A 130 -7.92 -2.70 -12.16
C THR A 130 -7.93 -2.00 -10.79
N ARG A 131 -6.87 -2.11 -9.99
CA ARG A 131 -6.85 -1.67 -8.60
C ARG A 131 -7.19 -0.20 -8.42
N PHE A 132 -6.60 0.66 -9.23
CA PHE A 132 -6.87 2.11 -9.14
C PHE A 132 -8.29 2.48 -9.55
N GLN A 133 -8.92 1.73 -10.47
CA GLN A 133 -10.31 1.96 -10.84
C GLN A 133 -11.24 1.65 -9.65
N ILE A 134 -10.98 0.56 -8.94
CA ILE A 134 -11.74 0.15 -7.75
C ILE A 134 -11.55 1.16 -6.62
N LEU A 135 -10.30 1.56 -6.34
CA LEU A 135 -10.01 2.55 -5.30
C LEU A 135 -10.65 3.92 -5.60
N ARG A 136 -10.79 4.30 -6.88
CA ARG A 136 -11.52 5.51 -7.26
C ARG A 136 -13.01 5.42 -6.95
N LYS A 137 -13.65 4.24 -7.13
CA LYS A 137 -15.05 4.04 -6.72
C LYS A 137 -15.20 4.21 -5.21
N ALA A 138 -14.30 3.63 -4.44
CA ALA A 138 -14.28 3.80 -2.99
C ALA A 138 -14.10 5.28 -2.58
N PHE A 139 -13.20 5.99 -3.26
CA PHE A 139 -12.95 7.41 -2.99
C PHE A 139 -14.17 8.30 -3.24
N VAL A 140 -14.98 8.02 -4.27
CA VAL A 140 -16.22 8.78 -4.54
C VAL A 140 -17.21 8.72 -3.36
N ARG A 141 -17.19 7.62 -2.60
CA ARG A 141 -18.02 7.42 -1.41
C ARG A 141 -17.34 7.85 -0.11
N PHE A 142 -16.06 8.17 -0.20
CA PHE A 142 -15.28 8.57 0.97
C PHE A 142 -15.58 10.01 1.38
N HIS A 143 -15.80 10.22 2.66
CA HIS A 143 -16.11 11.54 3.23
C HIS A 143 -14.83 12.29 3.59
N THR A 144 -14.40 13.20 2.72
CA THR A 144 -13.18 14.01 2.90
C THR A 144 -13.31 15.07 4.00
N GLU A 145 -14.53 15.34 4.47
CA GLU A 145 -14.81 16.23 5.61
C GLU A 145 -14.55 15.60 6.98
N LYS A 146 -14.30 14.29 7.04
CA LYS A 146 -13.97 13.61 8.30
C LYS A 146 -12.75 14.24 8.97
N LYS A 147 -12.85 14.44 10.27
CA LYS A 147 -11.80 15.09 11.07
C LYS A 147 -10.47 14.36 10.95
N GLU A 148 -10.49 13.03 10.96
CA GLU A 148 -9.31 12.17 10.87
C GLU A 148 -8.58 12.39 9.55
N TYR A 149 -9.31 12.48 8.44
CA TYR A 149 -8.73 12.74 7.13
C TYR A 149 -8.10 14.13 7.05
N ARG A 150 -8.78 15.15 7.56
CA ARG A 150 -8.24 16.52 7.60
C ARG A 150 -7.00 16.61 8.48
N SER A 151 -7.03 16.00 9.68
CA SER A 151 -5.87 15.94 10.57
C SER A 151 -4.69 15.28 9.88
N PHE A 152 -4.91 14.14 9.20
CA PHE A 152 -3.88 13.47 8.43
C PHE A 152 -3.28 14.38 7.34
N CYS A 153 -4.10 15.08 6.57
CA CYS A 153 -3.63 16.00 5.54
C CYS A 153 -2.81 17.15 6.13
N ASP A 154 -3.27 17.72 7.25
CA ASP A 154 -2.58 18.85 7.90
C ASP A 154 -1.24 18.42 8.51
N GLU A 155 -1.19 17.26 9.16
CA GLU A 155 0.01 16.71 9.79
C GLU A 155 1.08 16.28 8.76
N ASN A 156 0.65 15.92 7.55
CA ASN A 156 1.52 15.40 6.50
C ASN A 156 1.75 16.39 5.35
N ARG A 157 1.29 17.62 5.45
CA ARG A 157 1.31 18.62 4.39
C ARG A 157 2.69 18.83 3.76
N GLU A 158 3.76 18.77 4.55
CA GLU A 158 5.13 19.02 4.09
C GLU A 158 5.57 18.10 2.93
N TRP A 159 5.07 16.88 2.90
CA TRP A 159 5.42 15.93 1.84
C TRP A 159 4.22 15.55 0.97
N LEU A 160 3.01 15.55 1.53
CA LEU A 160 1.80 15.04 0.87
C LEU A 160 1.41 15.92 -0.33
N ASP A 161 1.40 17.24 -0.17
CA ASP A 161 1.02 18.17 -1.23
C ASP A 161 1.96 18.03 -2.44
N ASP A 162 3.25 17.93 -2.20
CA ASP A 162 4.25 17.74 -3.26
C ASP A 162 4.12 16.37 -3.93
N TYR A 163 3.89 15.32 -3.16
CA TYR A 163 3.69 13.97 -3.67
C TYR A 163 2.42 13.87 -4.54
N VAL A 164 1.31 14.43 -4.06
CA VAL A 164 0.04 14.45 -4.82
C VAL A 164 0.21 15.21 -6.12
N LEU A 165 0.81 16.39 -6.09
CA LEU A 165 1.07 17.18 -7.30
C LEU A 165 1.95 16.41 -8.29
N TYR A 166 3.03 15.81 -7.82
CA TYR A 166 3.91 14.99 -8.66
C TYR A 166 3.13 13.84 -9.33
N MET A 167 2.31 13.11 -8.58
CA MET A 167 1.56 11.97 -9.10
C MET A 167 0.47 12.40 -10.10
N VAL A 168 -0.20 13.53 -9.87
CA VAL A 168 -1.17 14.09 -10.81
C VAL A 168 -0.51 14.44 -12.14
N ILE A 169 0.62 15.16 -12.10
CA ILE A 169 1.36 15.52 -13.32
C ILE A 169 1.88 14.26 -14.02
N LYS A 170 2.48 13.33 -13.28
CA LYS A 170 3.00 12.08 -13.82
C LYS A 170 1.93 11.27 -14.54
N ASN A 171 0.72 11.16 -13.97
CA ASN A 171 -0.40 10.47 -14.60
C ASN A 171 -0.85 11.20 -15.87
N ARG A 172 -0.93 12.51 -15.84
CA ARG A 172 -1.27 13.36 -17.01
C ARG A 172 -0.26 13.20 -18.14
N GLU A 173 1.02 13.11 -17.81
CA GLU A 173 2.13 12.92 -18.75
C GLU A 173 2.37 11.43 -19.10
N ASN A 174 1.35 10.56 -18.92
CA ASN A 174 1.41 9.13 -19.26
C ASN A 174 2.58 8.39 -18.59
N GLY A 175 2.88 8.72 -17.36
CA GLY A 175 3.94 8.06 -16.58
C GLY A 175 5.36 8.51 -16.92
N LYS A 176 5.56 9.46 -17.81
CA LYS A 176 6.89 10.00 -18.15
C LYS A 176 7.66 10.44 -16.91
N PRO A 177 8.97 10.24 -16.89
CA PRO A 177 9.81 10.75 -15.82
C PRO A 177 9.80 12.29 -15.84
N TRP A 178 9.93 12.92 -14.66
CA TRP A 178 9.77 14.36 -14.49
C TRP A 178 10.74 15.21 -15.36
N TYR A 179 11.90 14.70 -15.66
CA TYR A 179 12.89 15.42 -16.50
C TYR A 179 12.49 15.48 -17.99
N GLU A 180 11.49 14.70 -18.41
CA GLU A 180 10.90 14.74 -19.76
C GLU A 180 9.64 15.62 -19.82
N TRP A 181 9.17 16.17 -18.70
CA TRP A 181 8.01 17.05 -18.69
C TRP A 181 8.33 18.40 -19.34
N GLU A 182 7.28 19.13 -19.73
CA GLU A 182 7.43 20.50 -20.21
C GLU A 182 8.05 21.39 -19.14
N GLU A 183 8.93 22.31 -19.55
CA GLU A 183 9.67 23.19 -18.65
C GLU A 183 8.79 23.97 -17.65
N PRO A 184 7.60 24.50 -18.04
CA PRO A 184 6.71 25.16 -17.10
C PRO A 184 6.19 24.23 -15.97
N LEU A 185 6.01 22.95 -16.25
CA LEU A 185 5.59 21.96 -15.24
C LEU A 185 6.75 21.61 -14.30
N LYS A 186 7.96 21.42 -14.85
CA LYS A 186 9.17 21.20 -14.03
C LYS A 186 9.41 22.33 -13.05
N GLN A 187 9.19 23.57 -13.52
CA GLN A 187 9.36 24.79 -12.72
C GLN A 187 8.16 25.15 -11.86
N ARG A 188 7.12 24.28 -11.83
CA ARG A 188 5.87 24.51 -11.08
C ARG A 188 5.25 25.88 -11.36
N LYS A 189 5.28 26.36 -12.61
CA LYS A 189 4.66 27.63 -12.97
C LYS A 189 3.15 27.53 -12.79
N GLU A 190 2.58 28.45 -12.03
CA GLU A 190 1.18 28.45 -11.63
C GLU A 190 0.21 28.25 -12.81
N LYS A 191 0.41 28.99 -13.91
CA LYS A 191 -0.41 28.85 -15.13
C LYS A 191 -0.33 27.45 -15.78
N ALA A 192 0.75 26.70 -15.56
CA ALA A 192 0.89 25.35 -16.08
C ALA A 192 0.24 24.32 -15.16
N LEU A 193 0.15 24.61 -13.86
CA LEU A 193 -0.50 23.75 -12.87
C LEU A 193 -2.02 23.89 -12.88
N GLN A 194 -2.57 25.00 -13.40
CA GLN A 194 -4.02 25.25 -13.49
C GLN A 194 -4.69 24.62 -14.73
N LYS A 195 -3.91 24.06 -15.64
CA LYS A 195 -4.42 23.34 -16.83
C LYS A 195 -4.63 21.86 -16.53
#